data_e1a6585e5734620aa825528da3017c35
#
_entry.id   e1a6585e5734620aa825528da3017c35
#
_cell.length_a   1.000
_cell.length_b   1.000
_cell.length_c   1.000
_cell.angle_alpha   90.00
_cell.angle_beta   90.00
_cell.angle_gamma   90.00
#
_symmetry.space_group_name_H-M   'P 1'
#
loop_
_entity.id
_entity.type
_entity.pdbx_description
1 polymer ?
#
loop_
_entity_poly.entity_id
_entity_poly.type
_entity_poly.pdbx_seq_one_letter_code
_entity_poly.pdbx_strand_id
1 'polypeptide(L)'
;YRTIGRAAARSNTNIQNEAEIEKLLKSLDINIVFFNGEQHVLLGDEDVSEKIRTEQASMMASKVSAIPAVRAYLLDTQRDFAKTDNVLMDGRDIGTVVLPNASVKIFLTASPEIRAKRRVKQLEEKGIKCDYDDVLKDIITRDYNDSHREIAPLKPAENAIILDTSDMTLEESIDALVKLVEERV
;
A
#
# COMPACT_ATOMS: atom_id res chain seq x y z
N TYR A 1 -4.19 -4.58 3.84
CA TYR A 1 -4.68 -5.11 2.56
C TYR A 1 -3.86 -6.28 2.04
N ARG A 2 -2.52 -6.22 2.07
CA ARG A 2 -1.64 -7.32 1.66
C ARG A 2 -1.84 -8.57 2.54
N THR A 3 -1.99 -8.36 3.85
CA THR A 3 -2.25 -9.44 4.83
C THR A 3 -3.61 -10.09 4.59
N ILE A 4 -4.65 -9.30 4.36
CA ILE A 4 -5.99 -9.82 4.03
C ILE A 4 -5.96 -10.58 2.69
N GLY A 5 -5.30 -10.01 1.66
CA GLY A 5 -5.14 -10.68 0.37
C GLY A 5 -4.41 -12.03 0.50
N ARG A 6 -3.38 -12.10 1.34
CA ARG A 6 -2.67 -13.36 1.65
C ARG A 6 -3.59 -14.35 2.38
N ALA A 7 -4.34 -13.89 3.38
CA ALA A 7 -5.27 -14.74 4.11
C ALA A 7 -6.36 -15.30 3.19
N ALA A 8 -6.93 -14.49 2.31
CA ALA A 8 -7.91 -14.91 1.32
C ALA A 8 -7.37 -15.98 0.36
N ALA A 9 -6.14 -15.76 -0.15
CA ALA A 9 -5.47 -16.73 -1.02
C ALA A 9 -5.19 -18.06 -0.29
N ARG A 10 -4.75 -18.00 0.97
CA ARG A 10 -4.43 -19.19 1.77
C ARG A 10 -5.68 -20.03 2.12
N SER A 11 -6.80 -19.37 2.37
CA SER A 11 -8.09 -20.04 2.69
C SER A 11 -8.92 -20.37 1.46
N ASN A 12 -8.43 -20.11 0.23
CA ASN A 12 -9.19 -20.23 -1.01
C ASN A 12 -10.53 -19.47 -0.98
N THR A 13 -10.59 -18.36 -0.27
CA THR A 13 -11.79 -17.52 -0.15
C THR A 13 -12.13 -16.89 -1.51
N ASN A 14 -13.35 -17.07 -1.96
CA ASN A 14 -13.84 -16.36 -3.14
C ASN A 14 -14.07 -14.89 -2.80
N ILE A 15 -13.14 -14.03 -3.25
CA ILE A 15 -13.17 -12.58 -2.97
C ILE A 15 -14.34 -11.85 -3.63
N GLN A 16 -15.07 -12.48 -4.55
CA GLN A 16 -16.32 -11.96 -5.16
C GLN A 16 -17.55 -12.33 -4.36
N ASN A 17 -17.43 -13.22 -3.36
CA ASN A 17 -18.51 -13.62 -2.49
C ASN A 17 -18.42 -12.82 -1.18
N GLU A 18 -19.36 -11.89 -0.99
CA GLU A 18 -19.39 -10.99 0.18
C GLU A 18 -19.46 -11.76 1.51
N ALA A 19 -20.29 -12.81 1.58
CA ALA A 19 -20.43 -13.60 2.80
C ALA A 19 -19.14 -14.36 3.18
N GLU A 20 -18.39 -14.83 2.18
CA GLU A 20 -17.09 -15.47 2.43
C GLU A 20 -16.05 -14.45 2.91
N ILE A 21 -16.04 -13.24 2.33
CA ILE A 21 -15.17 -12.14 2.78
C ILE A 21 -15.52 -11.74 4.20
N GLU A 22 -16.78 -11.53 4.54
CA GLU A 22 -17.17 -11.20 5.91
C GLU A 22 -16.77 -12.28 6.92
N LYS A 23 -16.95 -13.55 6.55
CA LYS A 23 -16.52 -14.68 7.38
C LYS A 23 -15.00 -14.67 7.58
N LEU A 24 -14.23 -14.43 6.51
CA LEU A 24 -12.79 -14.31 6.59
C LEU A 24 -12.41 -13.17 7.55
N LEU A 25 -12.92 -11.94 7.34
CA LEU A 25 -12.59 -10.77 8.14
C LEU A 25 -12.83 -10.98 9.64
N LYS A 26 -13.94 -11.66 10.01
CA LYS A 26 -14.25 -12.00 11.41
C LYS A 26 -13.27 -12.99 12.04
N SER A 27 -12.55 -13.76 11.22
CA SER A 27 -11.56 -14.74 11.70
C SER A 27 -10.13 -14.22 11.73
N LEU A 28 -9.90 -13.00 11.21
CA LEU A 28 -8.55 -12.44 11.13
C LEU A 28 -8.15 -11.78 12.45
N ASP A 29 -6.94 -12.13 12.88
CA ASP A 29 -6.21 -11.42 13.91
C ASP A 29 -4.96 -10.82 13.26
N ILE A 30 -5.02 -9.51 12.96
CA ILE A 30 -3.93 -8.77 12.29
C ILE A 30 -3.37 -7.76 13.28
N ASN A 31 -2.10 -7.91 13.60
CA ASN A 31 -1.39 -7.03 14.51
C ASN A 31 -0.16 -6.43 13.83
N ILE A 32 0.15 -5.18 14.20
CA ILE A 32 1.40 -4.51 13.84
C ILE A 32 2.17 -4.30 15.14
N VAL A 33 3.37 -4.84 15.17
CA VAL A 33 4.26 -4.74 16.33
C VAL A 33 5.61 -4.17 15.92
N PHE A 34 6.28 -3.50 16.84
CA PHE A 34 7.64 -3.00 16.63
C PHE A 34 8.59 -3.81 17.52
N PHE A 35 9.59 -4.41 16.89
CA PHE A 35 10.60 -5.18 17.56
C PHE A 35 11.98 -4.81 17.02
N ASN A 36 12.93 -4.47 17.89
CA ASN A 36 14.27 -3.99 17.52
C ASN A 36 14.29 -2.79 16.54
N GLY A 37 13.28 -1.91 16.61
CA GLY A 37 13.17 -0.75 15.71
C GLY A 37 12.58 -1.08 14.35
N GLU A 38 12.20 -2.33 14.08
CA GLU A 38 11.57 -2.75 12.83
C GLU A 38 10.09 -3.04 13.03
N GLN A 39 9.29 -2.71 12.01
CA GLN A 39 7.86 -2.99 11.99
C GLN A 39 7.62 -4.41 11.48
N HIS A 40 6.88 -5.19 12.26
CA HIS A 40 6.43 -6.53 11.90
C HIS A 40 4.92 -6.58 11.78
N VAL A 41 4.43 -7.34 10.81
CA VAL A 41 3.00 -7.61 10.60
C VAL A 41 2.72 -9.05 10.95
N LEU A 42 1.84 -9.25 11.93
CA LEU A 42 1.43 -10.56 12.38
C LEU A 42 0.05 -10.92 11.84
N LEU A 43 -0.14 -12.18 11.48
CA LEU A 43 -1.45 -12.79 11.18
C LEU A 43 -1.63 -13.96 12.16
N GLY A 44 -2.38 -13.74 13.23
CA GLY A 44 -2.32 -14.57 14.43
C GLY A 44 -0.90 -14.54 14.99
N ASP A 45 -0.32 -15.73 15.22
CA ASP A 45 1.06 -15.86 15.71
C ASP A 45 2.12 -15.86 14.58
N GLU A 46 1.72 -15.80 13.31
CA GLU A 46 2.64 -15.86 12.16
C GLU A 46 3.13 -14.46 11.78
N ASP A 47 4.45 -14.23 11.79
CA ASP A 47 5.05 -13.07 11.15
C ASP A 47 4.97 -13.23 9.62
N VAL A 48 4.22 -12.34 9.00
CA VAL A 48 3.99 -12.32 7.55
C VAL A 48 4.70 -11.17 6.84
N SER A 49 5.54 -10.39 7.54
CA SER A 49 6.17 -9.17 7.05
C SER A 49 6.85 -9.35 5.70
N GLU A 50 7.66 -10.38 5.53
CA GLU A 50 8.32 -10.67 4.25
C GLU A 50 7.35 -11.33 3.24
N LYS A 51 6.43 -12.15 3.74
CA LYS A 51 5.48 -12.90 2.89
C LYS A 51 4.46 -12.00 2.19
N ILE A 52 4.20 -10.82 2.72
CA ILE A 52 3.29 -9.82 2.12
C ILE A 52 4.00 -8.84 1.17
N ARG A 53 5.33 -8.95 1.00
CA ARG A 53 6.13 -8.09 0.10
C ARG A 53 6.30 -8.68 -1.31
N THR A 54 5.60 -9.77 -1.60
CA THR A 54 5.62 -10.42 -2.91
C THR A 54 4.72 -9.70 -3.91
N GLU A 55 4.95 -9.95 -5.20
CA GLU A 55 4.11 -9.44 -6.28
C GLU A 55 2.68 -9.97 -6.19
N GLN A 56 2.52 -11.26 -5.94
CA GLN A 56 1.21 -11.87 -5.70
C GLN A 56 0.44 -11.19 -4.56
N ALA A 57 1.11 -10.89 -3.44
CA ALA A 57 0.48 -10.16 -2.34
C ALA A 57 0.10 -8.73 -2.75
N SER A 58 0.89 -8.10 -3.62
CA SER A 58 0.60 -6.77 -4.16
C SER A 58 -0.64 -6.75 -5.05
N MET A 59 -0.75 -7.73 -5.96
CA MET A 59 -1.92 -7.89 -6.83
C MET A 59 -3.19 -8.23 -6.03
N MET A 60 -3.08 -9.11 -5.05
CA MET A 60 -4.21 -9.44 -4.17
C MET A 60 -4.64 -8.25 -3.32
N ALA A 61 -3.70 -7.44 -2.83
CA ALA A 61 -4.02 -6.22 -2.10
C ALA A 61 -4.84 -5.24 -2.96
N SER A 62 -4.51 -5.05 -4.22
CA SER A 62 -5.28 -4.22 -5.14
C SER A 62 -6.71 -4.74 -5.29
N LYS A 63 -6.88 -6.06 -5.48
CA LYS A 63 -8.20 -6.70 -5.60
C LYS A 63 -9.04 -6.55 -4.33
N VAL A 64 -8.52 -6.91 -3.17
CA VAL A 64 -9.29 -6.85 -1.92
C VAL A 64 -9.53 -5.42 -1.44
N SER A 65 -8.69 -4.45 -1.81
CA SER A 65 -8.87 -3.05 -1.47
C SER A 65 -10.05 -2.37 -2.20
N ALA A 66 -10.59 -3.00 -3.22
CA ALA A 66 -11.82 -2.56 -3.90
C ALA A 66 -13.09 -3.03 -3.18
N ILE A 67 -12.99 -3.96 -2.22
CA ILE A 67 -14.13 -4.55 -1.52
C ILE A 67 -14.56 -3.65 -0.35
N PRO A 68 -15.83 -3.17 -0.30
CA PRO A 68 -16.31 -2.27 0.76
C PRO A 68 -16.10 -2.82 2.17
N ALA A 69 -16.44 -4.08 2.43
CA ALA A 69 -16.30 -4.72 3.74
C ALA A 69 -14.84 -4.76 4.22
N VAL A 70 -13.88 -5.03 3.32
CA VAL A 70 -12.45 -5.03 3.64
C VAL A 70 -11.98 -3.62 4.01
N ARG A 71 -12.47 -2.60 3.31
CA ARG A 71 -12.14 -1.21 3.60
C ARG A 71 -12.68 -0.77 4.94
N ALA A 72 -13.97 -1.07 5.21
CA ALA A 72 -14.60 -0.76 6.50
C ALA A 72 -13.84 -1.42 7.67
N TYR A 73 -13.46 -2.68 7.52
CA TYR A 73 -12.69 -3.42 8.53
C TYR A 73 -11.35 -2.76 8.88
N LEU A 74 -10.63 -2.22 7.88
CA LEU A 74 -9.31 -1.62 8.11
C LEU A 74 -9.34 -0.14 8.47
N LEU A 75 -10.43 0.57 8.15
CA LEU A 75 -10.47 2.04 8.25
C LEU A 75 -10.28 2.54 9.69
N ASP A 76 -10.99 1.93 10.62
CA ASP A 76 -10.91 2.33 12.04
C ASP A 76 -9.52 2.02 12.60
N THR A 77 -8.99 0.83 12.32
CA THR A 77 -7.62 0.45 12.72
C THR A 77 -6.58 1.44 12.18
N GLN A 78 -6.68 1.83 10.91
CA GLN A 78 -5.76 2.80 10.31
C GLN A 78 -5.87 4.19 10.97
N ARG A 79 -7.08 4.62 11.31
CA ARG A 79 -7.31 5.90 11.97
C ARG A 79 -6.87 5.90 13.42
N ASP A 80 -7.02 4.80 14.12
CA ASP A 80 -6.65 4.69 15.53
C ASP A 80 -5.16 4.88 15.74
N PHE A 81 -4.30 4.39 14.84
CA PHE A 81 -2.86 4.68 14.90
C PHE A 81 -2.54 6.18 14.90
N ALA A 82 -3.29 6.97 14.15
CA ALA A 82 -3.05 8.41 14.03
C ALA A 82 -3.66 9.22 15.18
N LYS A 83 -4.45 8.61 16.09
CA LYS A 83 -5.02 9.30 17.26
C LYS A 83 -4.05 9.36 18.43
N THR A 84 -3.19 8.38 18.55
CA THR A 84 -2.30 8.19 19.71
C THR A 84 -0.85 8.53 19.41
N ASP A 85 -0.45 8.48 18.15
CA ASP A 85 0.94 8.59 17.76
C ASP A 85 1.14 9.50 16.53
N ASN A 86 2.36 10.02 16.37
CA ASN A 86 2.78 10.62 15.12
C ASN A 86 3.03 9.48 14.11
N VAL A 87 2.35 9.53 12.98
CA VAL A 87 2.39 8.46 11.99
C VAL A 87 2.80 8.97 10.61
N LEU A 88 3.58 8.16 9.91
CA LEU A 88 3.79 8.28 8.48
C LEU A 88 3.08 7.09 7.82
N MET A 89 2.08 7.38 6.98
CA MET A 89 1.31 6.35 6.28
C MET A 89 1.45 6.50 4.78
N ASP A 90 1.78 5.41 4.11
CA ASP A 90 1.73 5.31 2.65
C ASP A 90 0.50 4.54 2.17
N GLY A 91 -0.03 4.92 1.02
CA GLY A 91 -1.20 4.24 0.44
C GLY A 91 -1.76 4.98 -0.77
N ARG A 92 -2.98 4.58 -1.24
CA ARG A 92 -3.64 5.16 -2.42
C ARG A 92 -4.66 6.23 -2.08
N ASP A 93 -5.17 6.18 -0.87
CA ASP A 93 -6.29 7.01 -0.41
C ASP A 93 -6.09 7.52 1.03
N ILE A 94 -4.85 7.51 1.51
CA ILE A 94 -4.54 7.96 2.88
C ILE A 94 -4.95 9.42 3.06
N GLY A 95 -4.52 10.31 2.19
CA GLY A 95 -4.83 11.74 2.29
C GLY A 95 -6.24 12.13 1.85
N THR A 96 -6.99 11.23 1.18
CA THR A 96 -8.36 11.53 0.70
C THR A 96 -9.44 10.91 1.56
N VAL A 97 -9.19 9.74 2.18
CA VAL A 97 -10.21 8.95 2.91
C VAL A 97 -9.78 8.62 4.33
N VAL A 98 -8.57 8.09 4.51
CA VAL A 98 -8.13 7.58 5.83
C VAL A 98 -7.83 8.74 6.77
N LEU A 99 -6.92 9.63 6.38
CA LEU A 99 -6.47 10.79 7.14
C LEU A 99 -6.66 12.09 6.34
N PRO A 100 -7.91 12.51 6.07
CA PRO A 100 -8.19 13.70 5.26
C PRO A 100 -7.72 14.99 5.92
N ASN A 101 -7.47 14.96 7.23
CA ASN A 101 -7.00 16.10 8.02
C ASN A 101 -5.52 15.98 8.41
N ALA A 102 -4.73 15.11 7.76
CA ALA A 102 -3.30 15.01 8.00
C ALA A 102 -2.60 16.38 7.80
N SER A 103 -1.64 16.69 8.68
CA SER A 103 -0.88 17.96 8.64
C SER A 103 -0.12 18.13 7.32
N VAL A 104 0.48 17.05 6.84
CA VAL A 104 1.19 17.02 5.55
C VAL A 104 0.64 15.92 4.68
N LYS A 105 0.30 16.25 3.44
CA LYS A 105 -0.15 15.29 2.43
C LYS A 105 0.71 15.44 1.18
N ILE A 106 1.36 14.37 0.82
CA ILE A 106 2.22 14.31 -0.36
C ILE A 106 1.69 13.24 -1.30
N PHE A 107 1.40 13.63 -2.54
CA PHE A 107 1.12 12.70 -3.62
C PHE A 107 2.42 12.40 -4.34
N LEU A 108 3.07 11.31 -3.88
CA LEU A 108 4.33 10.85 -4.46
C LEU A 108 4.07 10.11 -5.77
N THR A 109 4.73 10.53 -6.84
CA THR A 109 4.58 9.92 -8.16
C THR A 109 5.92 9.72 -8.86
N ALA A 110 5.92 8.91 -9.88
CA ALA A 110 6.95 8.78 -10.91
C ALA A 110 6.30 8.12 -12.15
N SER A 111 6.89 8.30 -13.33
CA SER A 111 6.37 7.68 -14.54
C SER A 111 6.34 6.13 -14.42
N PRO A 112 5.40 5.45 -15.09
CA PRO A 112 5.34 3.98 -15.06
C PRO A 112 6.66 3.33 -15.49
N GLU A 113 7.33 3.92 -16.49
CA GLU A 113 8.60 3.44 -17.04
C GLU A 113 9.73 3.50 -16.01
N ILE A 114 9.82 4.61 -15.27
CA ILE A 114 10.82 4.78 -14.21
C ILE A 114 10.54 3.82 -13.06
N ARG A 115 9.27 3.66 -12.67
CA ARG A 115 8.89 2.70 -11.62
C ARG A 115 9.17 1.26 -12.05
N ALA A 116 8.97 0.91 -13.33
CA ALA A 116 9.32 -0.40 -13.88
C ALA A 116 10.83 -0.64 -13.83
N LYS A 117 11.65 0.33 -14.25
CA LYS A 117 13.11 0.23 -14.16
C LYS A 117 13.59 0.03 -12.71
N ARG A 118 13.05 0.81 -11.76
CA ARG A 118 13.36 0.66 -10.32
C ARG A 118 12.97 -0.72 -9.82
N ARG A 119 11.82 -1.24 -10.25
CA ARG A 119 11.32 -2.55 -9.83
C ARG A 119 12.15 -3.70 -10.40
N VAL A 120 12.51 -3.64 -11.69
CA VAL A 120 13.40 -4.64 -12.32
C VAL A 120 14.72 -4.70 -11.57
N LYS A 121 15.38 -3.57 -11.35
CA LYS A 121 16.62 -3.51 -10.57
C LYS A 121 16.48 -4.16 -9.18
N GLN A 122 15.41 -3.85 -8.46
CA GLN A 122 15.13 -4.44 -7.15
C GLN A 122 14.93 -5.97 -7.19
N LEU A 123 14.33 -6.49 -8.26
CA LEU A 123 14.12 -7.93 -8.45
C LEU A 123 15.44 -8.61 -8.80
N GLU A 124 16.24 -8.02 -9.67
CA GLU A 124 17.58 -8.53 -10.05
C GLU A 124 18.52 -8.59 -8.84
N GLU A 125 18.53 -7.56 -7.98
CA GLU A 125 19.29 -7.55 -6.72
C GLU A 125 18.89 -8.70 -5.77
N LYS A 126 17.64 -9.18 -5.87
CA LYS A 126 17.15 -10.36 -5.14
C LYS A 126 17.36 -11.68 -5.88
N GLY A 127 18.02 -11.66 -7.04
CA GLY A 127 18.24 -12.85 -7.86
C GLY A 127 16.98 -13.36 -8.58
N ILE A 128 15.92 -12.54 -8.67
CA ILE A 128 14.66 -12.88 -9.32
C ILE A 128 14.72 -12.40 -10.78
N LYS A 129 14.63 -13.34 -11.71
CA LYS A 129 14.54 -13.01 -13.14
C LYS A 129 13.16 -12.44 -13.45
N CYS A 130 13.12 -11.32 -14.15
CA CYS A 130 11.87 -10.69 -14.60
C CYS A 130 12.08 -10.05 -15.99
N ASP A 131 11.01 -9.89 -16.71
CA ASP A 131 10.97 -9.15 -17.96
C ASP A 131 10.49 -7.71 -17.69
N TYR A 132 11.14 -6.73 -18.33
CA TYR A 132 10.79 -5.30 -18.14
C TYR A 132 9.38 -4.99 -18.64
N ASP A 133 8.98 -5.54 -19.80
CA ASP A 133 7.67 -5.24 -20.38
C ASP A 133 6.54 -5.84 -19.56
N ASP A 134 6.75 -7.03 -18.99
CA ASP A 134 5.80 -7.63 -18.05
C ASP A 134 5.65 -6.78 -16.78
N VAL A 135 6.76 -6.34 -16.19
CA VAL A 135 6.75 -5.47 -15.01
C VAL A 135 6.06 -4.13 -15.31
N LEU A 136 6.34 -3.52 -16.45
CA LEU A 136 5.71 -2.26 -16.88
C LEU A 136 4.21 -2.43 -17.09
N LYS A 137 3.80 -3.50 -17.75
CA LYS A 137 2.38 -3.83 -17.98
C LYS A 137 1.62 -4.03 -16.67
N ASP A 138 2.23 -4.71 -15.72
CA ASP A 138 1.63 -4.93 -14.39
C ASP A 138 1.46 -3.61 -13.62
N ILE A 139 2.46 -2.72 -13.70
CA ILE A 139 2.39 -1.38 -13.09
C ILE A 139 1.25 -0.57 -13.70
N ILE A 140 1.17 -0.49 -15.04
CA ILE A 140 0.12 0.26 -15.74
C ILE A 140 -1.26 -0.31 -15.41
N THR A 141 -1.40 -1.64 -15.44
CA THR A 141 -2.67 -2.31 -15.12
C THR A 141 -3.11 -2.01 -13.69
N ARG A 142 -2.19 -2.04 -12.76
CA ARG A 142 -2.48 -1.74 -11.37
C ARG A 142 -2.86 -0.28 -11.15
N ASP A 143 -2.14 0.65 -11.76
CA ASP A 143 -2.46 2.08 -11.67
C ASP A 143 -3.83 2.38 -12.25
N TYR A 144 -4.16 1.75 -13.37
CA TYR A 144 -5.49 1.85 -13.95
C TYR A 144 -6.56 1.35 -12.96
N ASN A 145 -6.38 0.16 -12.39
CA ASN A 145 -7.33 -0.41 -11.42
C ASN A 145 -7.46 0.46 -10.17
N ASP A 146 -6.33 0.95 -9.62
CA ASP A 146 -6.34 1.77 -8.41
C ASP A 146 -7.00 3.15 -8.66
N SER A 147 -6.86 3.73 -9.85
CA SER A 147 -7.44 5.04 -10.19
C SER A 147 -8.89 4.98 -10.67
N HIS A 148 -9.35 3.84 -11.21
CA HIS A 148 -10.70 3.66 -11.74
C HIS A 148 -11.63 2.85 -10.83
N ARG A 149 -11.15 2.41 -9.67
CA ARG A 149 -12.03 1.72 -8.72
C ARG A 149 -13.14 2.66 -8.22
N GLU A 150 -14.32 2.11 -8.04
CA GLU A 150 -15.52 2.86 -7.63
C GLU A 150 -15.36 3.51 -6.24
N ILE A 151 -14.70 2.81 -5.31
CA ILE A 151 -14.53 3.26 -3.92
C ILE A 151 -13.09 3.70 -3.67
N ALA A 152 -12.92 4.92 -3.17
CA ALA A 152 -11.64 5.52 -2.80
C ALA A 152 -10.56 5.39 -3.91
N PRO A 153 -10.82 5.91 -5.12
CA PRO A 153 -9.86 5.83 -6.22
C PRO A 153 -8.55 6.54 -5.87
N LEU A 154 -7.45 6.07 -6.47
CA LEU A 154 -6.17 6.75 -6.39
C LEU A 154 -6.24 8.11 -7.06
N LYS A 155 -6.20 9.16 -6.27
CA LYS A 155 -6.12 10.55 -6.72
C LYS A 155 -5.45 11.42 -5.65
N PRO A 156 -4.80 12.52 -6.04
CA PRO A 156 -4.28 13.46 -5.05
C PRO A 156 -5.43 14.04 -4.21
N ALA A 157 -5.18 14.26 -2.93
CA ALA A 157 -6.08 15.06 -2.10
C ALA A 157 -6.02 16.53 -2.56
N GLU A 158 -7.09 17.30 -2.32
CA GLU A 158 -7.22 18.68 -2.79
C GLU A 158 -6.02 19.57 -2.37
N ASN A 159 -5.50 19.33 -1.16
CA ASN A 159 -4.36 20.07 -0.60
C ASN A 159 -3.06 19.24 -0.58
N ALA A 160 -2.94 18.21 -1.39
CA ALA A 160 -1.73 17.42 -1.47
C ALA A 160 -0.66 18.12 -2.33
N ILE A 161 0.57 18.04 -1.84
CA ILE A 161 1.74 18.44 -2.63
C ILE A 161 2.06 17.31 -3.58
N ILE A 162 2.16 17.61 -4.87
CA ILE A 162 2.59 16.62 -5.86
C ILE A 162 4.10 16.62 -5.92
N LEU A 163 4.71 15.47 -5.62
CA LEU A 163 6.15 15.26 -5.74
C LEU A 163 6.40 14.18 -6.80
N ASP A 164 6.86 14.63 -7.97
CA ASP A 164 7.32 13.72 -9.03
C ASP A 164 8.80 13.42 -8.83
N THR A 165 9.10 12.13 -8.65
CA THR A 165 10.46 11.63 -8.43
C THR A 165 11.04 10.93 -9.66
N SER A 166 10.48 11.14 -10.86
CA SER A 166 10.90 10.46 -12.08
C SER A 166 12.39 10.66 -12.38
N ASP A 167 12.89 11.88 -12.18
CA ASP A 167 14.26 12.27 -12.46
C ASP A 167 15.15 12.29 -11.20
N MET A 168 14.67 11.77 -10.07
CA MET A 168 15.37 11.78 -8.79
C MET A 168 15.97 10.41 -8.46
N THR A 169 17.13 10.43 -7.82
CA THR A 169 17.66 9.28 -7.09
C THR A 169 16.81 8.99 -5.85
N LEU A 170 17.08 7.86 -5.18
CA LEU A 170 16.43 7.55 -3.91
C LEU A 170 16.76 8.59 -2.84
N GLU A 171 18.04 9.00 -2.74
CA GLU A 171 18.52 9.99 -1.76
C GLU A 171 17.86 11.35 -2.00
N GLU A 172 17.89 11.86 -3.23
CA GLU A 172 17.21 13.12 -3.60
C GLU A 172 15.70 13.08 -3.31
N SER A 173 15.06 11.93 -3.51
CA SER A 173 13.63 11.75 -3.21
C SER A 173 13.36 11.81 -1.70
N ILE A 174 14.24 11.22 -0.89
CA ILE A 174 14.16 11.27 0.58
C ILE A 174 14.39 12.69 1.07
N ASP A 175 15.43 13.37 0.60
CA ASP A 175 15.73 14.73 0.99
C ASP A 175 14.58 15.69 0.65
N ALA A 176 14.01 15.55 -0.55
CA ALA A 176 12.83 16.32 -0.95
C ALA A 176 11.62 16.07 -0.03
N LEU A 177 11.36 14.81 0.35
CA LEU A 177 10.30 14.47 1.28
C LEU A 177 10.54 15.06 2.68
N VAL A 178 11.75 14.92 3.22
CA VAL A 178 12.13 15.47 4.55
C VAL A 178 11.92 16.97 4.55
N LYS A 179 12.47 17.68 3.55
CA LYS A 179 12.30 19.12 3.41
C LYS A 179 10.85 19.55 3.37
N LEU A 180 10.01 18.87 2.59
CA LEU A 180 8.58 19.16 2.50
C LEU A 180 7.85 18.98 3.83
N VAL A 181 8.28 18.03 4.67
CA VAL A 181 7.72 17.83 6.01
C VAL A 181 8.22 18.91 6.95
N GLU A 182 9.52 19.19 7.02
CA GLU A 182 10.13 20.20 7.91
C GLU A 182 9.58 21.61 7.69
N GLU A 183 9.21 21.96 6.45
CA GLU A 183 8.61 23.25 6.12
C GLU A 183 7.16 23.41 6.63
N ARG A 184 6.52 22.33 7.14
CA ARG A 184 5.07 22.29 7.46
C ARG A 184 4.72 21.78 8.85
N VAL A 185 5.69 21.33 9.61
CA VAL A 185 5.49 20.78 10.97
C VAL A 185 6.15 21.62 12.05
#